data_4375aa089a955833d3a258d9683d9054
#
_entry.id   4375aa089a955833d3a258d9683d9054
#
_cell.length_a   1.000
_cell.length_b   1.000
_cell.length_c   1.000
_cell.angle_alpha   90.00
_cell.angle_beta   90.00
_cell.angle_gamma   90.00
#
_symmetry.space_group_name_H-M   'P 1'
#
loop_
_entity.id
_entity.type
_entity.pdbx_description
1 polymer ?
#
loop_
_entity_poly.entity_id
_entity_poly.type
_entity_poly.pdbx_seq_one_letter_code
_entity_poly.pdbx_strand_id
1 'polypeptide(L)'
;MKLDQIKHASGPLMTDQYQLTMAQLYFRMGLHETKAQFDHFYRSNPDYGVHQAGYCINAGLETVLDWLDKVVFGAAELEYLRGQRNSTGGQLFADDFLDWLGNEFSTKAINLYAMPEGRVVHPNVPIHVVEGPLAVSQIIETGLLNIANYQTLIATKAARIKQSGRG
;
A
#
# COMPACT_ATOMS: atom_id res chain seq x y z
N MET A 1 10.17 -19.56 8.35
CA MET A 1 8.87 -18.86 8.30
C MET A 1 7.82 -19.87 7.88
N LYS A 2 6.72 -20.02 8.63
CA LYS A 2 5.65 -20.97 8.29
C LYS A 2 4.80 -20.38 7.16
N LEU A 3 4.23 -21.24 6.29
CA LEU A 3 3.38 -20.80 5.15
C LEU A 3 2.21 -19.89 5.58
N ASP A 4 1.65 -20.13 6.77
CA ASP A 4 0.58 -19.32 7.34
C ASP A 4 1.04 -17.88 7.66
N GLN A 5 2.29 -17.70 8.10
CA GLN A 5 2.86 -16.37 8.36
C GLN A 5 3.07 -15.57 7.06
N ILE A 6 3.33 -16.25 5.94
CA ILE A 6 3.46 -15.57 4.64
C ILE A 6 2.10 -15.04 4.17
N LYS A 7 1.02 -15.80 4.37
CA LYS A 7 -0.34 -15.37 4.02
C LYS A 7 -0.74 -14.10 4.78
N HIS A 8 -0.47 -14.07 6.09
CA HIS A 8 -0.78 -12.88 6.92
C HIS A 8 0.10 -11.68 6.57
N ALA A 9 1.37 -11.90 6.22
CA ALA A 9 2.29 -10.83 5.81
C ALA A 9 1.97 -10.21 4.44
N SER A 10 1.18 -10.89 3.61
CA SER A 10 0.78 -10.41 2.26
C SER A 10 -0.71 -10.04 2.17
N GLY A 11 -1.43 -10.07 3.28
CA GLY A 11 -2.85 -9.73 3.37
C GLY A 11 -3.10 -8.27 3.80
N PRO A 12 -4.26 -8.00 4.41
CA PRO A 12 -4.67 -6.65 4.82
C PRO A 12 -3.82 -6.08 5.95
N LEU A 13 -3.07 -6.91 6.69
CA LEU A 13 -2.11 -6.46 7.71
C LEU A 13 -0.76 -6.03 7.14
N MET A 14 -0.57 -6.07 5.82
CA MET A 14 0.55 -5.42 5.14
C MET A 14 0.31 -3.90 5.07
N THR A 15 0.13 -3.31 6.23
CA THR A 15 -0.11 -1.88 6.42
C THR A 15 0.54 -1.41 7.72
N ASP A 16 0.79 -0.11 7.83
CA ASP A 16 1.25 0.47 9.09
C ASP A 16 0.07 0.63 10.07
N GLN A 17 0.36 0.46 11.36
CA GLN A 17 -0.68 0.57 12.39
C GLN A 17 -1.40 1.92 12.36
N TYR A 18 -0.68 3.01 12.04
CA TYR A 18 -1.28 4.33 11.97
C TYR A 18 -2.34 4.47 10.86
N GLN A 19 -2.24 3.70 9.78
CA GLN A 19 -3.25 3.69 8.72
C GLN A 19 -4.59 3.17 9.25
N LEU A 20 -4.55 2.09 10.05
CA LEU A 20 -5.73 1.52 10.67
C LEU A 20 -6.31 2.44 11.76
N THR A 21 -5.47 3.10 12.55
CA THR A 21 -5.97 4.05 13.58
C THR A 21 -6.55 5.31 12.94
N MET A 22 -6.00 5.79 11.83
CA MET A 22 -6.59 6.89 11.04
C MET A 22 -7.93 6.46 10.42
N ALA A 23 -7.98 5.28 9.81
CA ALA A 23 -9.23 4.74 9.25
C ALA A 23 -10.33 4.61 10.32
N GLN A 24 -9.97 4.14 11.53
CA GLN A 24 -10.90 4.11 12.66
C GLN A 24 -11.38 5.51 13.06
N LEU A 25 -10.51 6.52 13.03
CA LEU A 25 -10.91 7.90 13.29
C LEU A 25 -11.91 8.38 12.24
N TYR A 26 -11.64 8.13 10.96
CA TYR A 26 -12.58 8.47 9.88
C TYR A 26 -13.93 7.77 10.05
N PHE A 27 -13.91 6.48 10.42
CA PHE A 27 -15.11 5.71 10.70
C PHE A 27 -15.95 6.35 11.82
N ARG A 28 -15.34 6.67 12.95
CA ARG A 28 -16.00 7.33 14.09
C ARG A 28 -16.57 8.70 13.77
N MET A 29 -15.96 9.41 12.82
CA MET A 29 -16.41 10.72 12.36
C MET A 29 -17.46 10.63 11.23
N GLY A 30 -17.81 9.43 10.76
CA GLY A 30 -18.70 9.24 9.61
C GLY A 30 -18.10 9.67 8.27
N LEU A 31 -16.76 9.77 8.18
CA LEU A 31 -16.04 10.23 6.99
C LEU A 31 -15.43 9.08 6.17
N HIS A 32 -15.53 7.85 6.64
CA HIS A 32 -14.85 6.68 6.05
C HIS A 32 -15.23 6.41 4.59
N GLU A 33 -16.49 6.69 4.22
CA GLU A 33 -17.02 6.56 2.86
C GLU A 33 -16.88 7.84 2.00
N THR A 34 -16.32 8.92 2.55
CA THR A 34 -16.09 10.15 1.78
C THR A 34 -15.15 9.87 0.61
N LYS A 35 -15.54 10.28 -0.59
CA LYS A 35 -14.69 10.13 -1.77
C LYS A 35 -13.41 10.93 -1.61
N ALA A 36 -12.27 10.26 -1.77
CA ALA A 36 -10.93 10.84 -1.68
C ALA A 36 -10.08 10.42 -2.88
N GLN A 37 -9.05 11.22 -3.16
CA GLN A 37 -8.02 10.90 -4.15
C GLN A 37 -6.66 10.97 -3.48
N PHE A 38 -5.81 9.98 -3.75
CA PHE A 38 -4.42 9.91 -3.29
C PHE A 38 -3.49 9.70 -4.47
N ASP A 39 -2.42 10.48 -4.53
CA ASP A 39 -1.40 10.39 -5.57
C ASP A 39 -0.14 9.73 -5.01
N HIS A 40 0.28 8.64 -5.64
CA HIS A 40 1.57 8.00 -5.37
C HIS A 40 2.62 8.51 -6.32
N PHE A 41 3.73 9.01 -5.78
CA PHE A 41 4.94 9.41 -6.49
C PHE A 41 6.17 9.18 -5.61
N TYR A 42 7.36 9.05 -6.22
CA TYR A 42 8.60 9.05 -5.45
C TYR A 42 9.24 10.45 -5.45
N ARG A 43 9.97 10.77 -4.37
CA ARG A 43 10.46 12.15 -4.09
C ARG A 43 11.80 12.47 -4.74
N SER A 44 12.68 11.47 -4.87
CA SER A 44 14.02 11.64 -5.43
C SER A 44 14.47 10.39 -6.16
N ASN A 45 15.29 10.57 -7.18
CA ASN A 45 15.92 9.45 -7.86
C ASN A 45 16.84 8.69 -6.90
N PRO A 46 16.98 7.34 -7.05
CA PRO A 46 17.88 6.55 -6.24
C PRO A 46 19.31 7.06 -6.34
N ASP A 47 19.97 7.21 -5.19
CA ASP A 47 21.39 7.55 -5.08
C ASP A 47 22.18 6.24 -4.86
N TYR A 48 23.10 5.97 -5.80
CA TYR A 48 24.00 4.80 -5.70
C TYR A 48 25.43 5.23 -5.35
N GLY A 49 25.61 6.38 -4.71
CA GLY A 49 26.90 6.96 -4.32
C GLY A 49 27.56 7.69 -5.49
N VAL A 50 28.41 7.02 -6.26
CA VAL A 50 29.13 7.62 -7.41
C VAL A 50 28.22 7.95 -8.60
N HIS A 51 26.99 7.43 -8.64
CA HIS A 51 26.04 7.64 -9.72
C HIS A 51 24.61 7.85 -9.20
N GLN A 52 24.04 9.00 -9.49
CA GLN A 52 22.60 9.20 -9.36
C GLN A 52 21.87 8.64 -10.57
N ALA A 53 20.75 7.95 -10.34
CA ALA A 53 19.83 7.64 -11.43
C ALA A 53 19.16 8.94 -11.92
N GLY A 54 19.16 9.20 -13.22
CA GLY A 54 18.45 10.35 -13.79
C GLY A 54 16.93 10.13 -13.91
N TYR A 55 16.48 8.88 -13.74
CA TYR A 55 15.10 8.45 -13.86
C TYR A 55 14.89 7.10 -13.15
N CYS A 56 13.64 6.69 -13.00
CA CYS A 56 13.28 5.33 -12.62
C CYS A 56 12.51 4.62 -13.74
N ILE A 57 12.50 3.29 -13.70
CA ILE A 57 11.65 2.44 -14.52
C ILE A 57 10.47 1.98 -13.66
N ASN A 58 9.27 2.40 -14.02
CA ASN A 58 8.06 2.00 -13.30
C ASN A 58 7.84 0.48 -13.38
N ALA A 59 7.60 -0.16 -12.23
CA ALA A 59 7.30 -1.58 -12.13
C ALA A 59 6.51 -1.89 -10.85
N GLY A 60 5.81 -3.03 -10.83
CA GLY A 60 5.11 -3.53 -9.66
C GLY A 60 3.59 -3.43 -9.74
N LEU A 61 3.03 -2.90 -10.82
CA LEU A 61 1.58 -2.74 -10.97
C LEU A 61 0.84 -4.09 -10.92
N GLU A 62 1.32 -5.10 -11.64
CA GLU A 62 0.71 -6.44 -11.62
C GLU A 62 0.68 -7.00 -10.19
N THR A 63 1.78 -6.87 -9.45
CA THR A 63 1.84 -7.34 -8.06
C THR A 63 0.94 -6.52 -7.13
N VAL A 64 0.78 -5.21 -7.37
CA VAL A 64 -0.18 -4.37 -6.62
C VAL A 64 -1.60 -4.86 -6.86
N LEU A 65 -1.98 -5.14 -8.10
CA LEU A 65 -3.32 -5.64 -8.43
C LEU A 65 -3.58 -7.01 -7.78
N ASP A 66 -2.63 -7.94 -7.89
CA ASP A 66 -2.70 -9.25 -7.25
C ASP A 66 -2.79 -9.17 -5.71
N TRP A 67 -2.15 -8.17 -5.12
CA TRP A 67 -2.23 -7.92 -3.68
C TRP A 67 -3.60 -7.33 -3.30
N LEU A 68 -4.10 -6.34 -4.04
CA LEU A 68 -5.40 -5.71 -3.77
C LEU A 68 -6.54 -6.73 -3.75
N ASP A 69 -6.49 -7.75 -4.61
CA ASP A 69 -7.47 -8.84 -4.62
C ASP A 69 -7.43 -9.71 -3.35
N LYS A 70 -6.33 -9.68 -2.59
CA LYS A 70 -6.12 -10.46 -1.36
C LYS A 70 -6.35 -9.66 -0.08
N VAL A 71 -6.57 -8.35 -0.19
CA VAL A 71 -6.81 -7.47 0.97
C VAL A 71 -8.24 -7.65 1.47
N VAL A 72 -8.42 -8.67 2.29
CA VAL A 72 -9.70 -9.01 2.93
C VAL A 72 -9.43 -9.27 4.41
N PHE A 73 -10.16 -8.61 5.30
CA PHE A 73 -10.06 -8.83 6.74
C PHE A 73 -10.88 -10.07 7.13
N GLY A 74 -10.21 -11.21 7.25
CA GLY A 74 -10.82 -12.45 7.74
C GLY A 74 -10.82 -12.53 9.28
N ALA A 75 -11.36 -13.64 9.80
CA ALA A 75 -11.47 -13.85 11.25
C ALA A 75 -10.14 -13.76 11.99
N ALA A 76 -9.04 -14.25 11.38
CA ALA A 76 -7.72 -14.23 12.01
C ALA A 76 -7.15 -12.81 12.13
N GLU A 77 -7.30 -11.99 11.10
CA GLU A 77 -6.86 -10.60 11.09
C GLU A 77 -7.67 -9.76 12.07
N LEU A 78 -8.99 -9.96 12.11
CA LEU A 78 -9.86 -9.25 13.05
C LEU A 78 -9.58 -9.65 14.50
N GLU A 79 -9.32 -10.93 14.79
CA GLU A 79 -8.92 -11.39 16.11
C GLU A 79 -7.57 -10.79 16.54
N TYR A 80 -6.60 -10.75 15.63
CA TYR A 80 -5.32 -10.09 15.88
C TYR A 80 -5.51 -8.61 16.24
N LEU A 81 -6.31 -7.88 15.47
CA LEU A 81 -6.60 -6.46 15.72
C LEU A 81 -7.36 -6.25 17.03
N ARG A 82 -8.33 -7.12 17.36
CA ARG A 82 -9.07 -7.10 18.63
C ARG A 82 -8.15 -7.30 19.84
N GLY A 83 -7.07 -8.05 19.65
CA GLY A 83 -6.02 -8.26 20.67
C GLY A 83 -5.11 -7.04 20.91
N GLN A 84 -5.09 -6.05 20.02
CA GLN A 84 -4.20 -4.90 20.14
C GLN A 84 -4.63 -3.99 21.32
N ARG A 85 -3.63 -3.45 22.02
CA ARG A 85 -3.85 -2.60 23.20
C ARG A 85 -3.25 -1.21 22.98
N ASN A 86 -3.93 -0.21 23.47
CA ASN A 86 -3.41 1.16 23.52
C ASN A 86 -2.44 1.33 24.73
N SER A 87 -1.84 2.52 24.85
CA SER A 87 -0.86 2.83 25.90
C SER A 87 -1.40 2.74 27.32
N THR A 88 -2.73 2.76 27.51
CA THR A 88 -3.39 2.62 28.82
C THR A 88 -3.88 1.20 29.09
N GLY A 89 -3.60 0.23 28.20
CA GLY A 89 -4.01 -1.17 28.31
C GLY A 89 -5.42 -1.48 27.80
N GLY A 90 -6.19 -0.48 27.36
CA GLY A 90 -7.50 -0.66 26.74
C GLY A 90 -7.39 -1.19 25.31
N GLN A 91 -8.50 -1.66 24.75
CA GLN A 91 -8.58 -2.11 23.36
C GLN A 91 -8.26 -0.93 22.41
N LEU A 92 -7.39 -1.17 21.40
CA LEU A 92 -6.98 -0.14 20.45
C LEU A 92 -8.04 0.10 19.38
N PHE A 93 -8.59 -0.98 18.81
CA PHE A 93 -9.61 -0.93 17.76
C PHE A 93 -10.97 -1.31 18.32
N ALA A 94 -11.96 -0.44 18.14
CA ALA A 94 -13.33 -0.66 18.63
C ALA A 94 -14.04 -1.76 17.83
N ASP A 95 -14.96 -2.48 18.48
CA ASP A 95 -15.63 -3.63 17.87
C ASP A 95 -16.46 -3.22 16.64
N ASP A 96 -17.15 -2.09 16.66
CA ASP A 96 -17.90 -1.55 15.53
C ASP A 96 -17.03 -1.26 14.29
N PHE A 97 -15.82 -0.77 14.51
CA PHE A 97 -14.84 -0.59 13.43
C PHE A 97 -14.30 -1.92 12.91
N LEU A 98 -14.06 -2.90 13.77
CA LEU A 98 -13.67 -4.25 13.37
C LEU A 98 -14.79 -4.95 12.59
N ASP A 99 -16.04 -4.75 12.98
CA ASP A 99 -17.21 -5.27 12.27
C ASP A 99 -17.32 -4.63 10.86
N TRP A 100 -17.09 -3.33 10.74
CA TRP A 100 -17.01 -2.65 9.44
C TRP A 100 -15.89 -3.21 8.56
N LEU A 101 -14.68 -3.43 9.11
CA LEU A 101 -13.55 -4.02 8.38
C LEU A 101 -13.88 -5.43 7.87
N GLY A 102 -14.63 -6.23 8.64
CA GLY A 102 -14.97 -7.60 8.27
C GLY A 102 -16.13 -7.73 7.29
N ASN A 103 -17.07 -6.79 7.30
CA ASN A 103 -18.32 -6.92 6.55
C ASN A 103 -18.45 -5.95 5.36
N GLU A 104 -17.85 -4.77 5.44
CA GLU A 104 -18.10 -3.68 4.48
C GLU A 104 -16.82 -3.22 3.75
N PHE A 105 -15.65 -3.37 4.36
CA PHE A 105 -14.39 -3.02 3.71
C PHE A 105 -14.18 -3.80 2.41
N SER A 106 -13.92 -3.08 1.31
CA SER A 106 -13.64 -3.71 0.02
C SER A 106 -12.73 -2.84 -0.85
N THR A 107 -11.63 -3.41 -1.33
CA THR A 107 -10.76 -2.78 -2.33
C THR A 107 -11.43 -2.59 -3.69
N LYS A 108 -12.54 -3.28 -3.96
CA LYS A 108 -13.35 -3.11 -5.18
C LYS A 108 -14.04 -1.74 -5.25
N ALA A 109 -14.07 -1.01 -4.14
CA ALA A 109 -14.63 0.35 -4.08
C ALA A 109 -13.67 1.42 -4.60
N ILE A 110 -12.41 1.07 -4.93
CA ILE A 110 -11.42 2.02 -5.44
C ILE A 110 -11.27 1.92 -6.97
N ASN A 111 -10.93 3.05 -7.58
CA ASN A 111 -10.40 3.13 -8.94
C ASN A 111 -8.89 3.40 -8.85
N LEU A 112 -8.09 2.55 -9.48
CA LEU A 112 -6.64 2.72 -9.58
C LEU A 112 -6.28 3.13 -11.01
N TYR A 113 -5.76 4.34 -11.17
CA TYR A 113 -5.13 4.79 -12.40
C TYR A 113 -3.63 4.64 -12.25
N ALA A 114 -2.98 4.02 -13.22
CA ALA A 114 -1.57 3.69 -13.12
C ALA A 114 -0.82 3.97 -14.43
N MET A 115 0.41 4.44 -14.30
CA MET A 115 1.32 4.48 -15.43
C MET A 115 1.73 3.06 -15.81
N PRO A 116 1.73 2.71 -17.10
CA PRO A 116 2.15 1.36 -17.55
C PRO A 116 3.56 1.01 -17.07
N GLU A 117 3.77 -0.26 -16.75
CA GLU A 117 5.10 -0.77 -16.40
C GLU A 117 6.10 -0.61 -17.55
N GLY A 118 7.38 -0.54 -17.21
CA GLY A 118 8.48 -0.33 -18.16
C GLY A 118 8.64 1.12 -18.63
N ARG A 119 7.76 2.03 -18.24
CA ARG A 119 7.90 3.45 -18.57
C ARG A 119 8.95 4.13 -17.70
N VAL A 120 9.65 5.09 -18.31
CA VAL A 120 10.51 6.02 -17.57
C VAL A 120 9.63 6.99 -16.79
N VAL A 121 9.94 7.13 -15.52
CA VAL A 121 9.25 8.03 -14.58
C VAL A 121 10.24 8.92 -13.86
N HIS A 122 9.76 10.10 -13.43
CA HIS A 122 10.57 11.12 -12.76
C HIS A 122 10.01 11.44 -11.36
N PRO A 123 10.84 12.00 -10.46
CA PRO A 123 10.39 12.41 -9.13
C PRO A 123 9.22 13.39 -9.19
N ASN A 124 8.34 13.32 -8.18
CA ASN A 124 7.21 14.24 -7.98
C ASN A 124 6.17 14.24 -9.12
N VAL A 125 6.14 13.17 -9.91
CA VAL A 125 5.10 12.94 -10.93
C VAL A 125 4.26 11.75 -10.48
N PRO A 126 2.92 11.86 -10.43
CA PRO A 126 2.06 10.74 -10.06
C PRO A 126 2.28 9.52 -10.95
N ILE A 127 2.54 8.38 -10.33
CA ILE A 127 2.69 7.06 -10.98
C ILE A 127 1.39 6.26 -10.84
N HIS A 128 0.77 6.38 -9.67
CA HIS A 128 -0.55 5.82 -9.37
C HIS A 128 -1.43 6.92 -8.81
N VAL A 129 -2.72 6.88 -9.17
CA VAL A 129 -3.77 7.69 -8.55
C VAL A 129 -4.86 6.75 -8.05
N VAL A 130 -5.15 6.81 -6.77
CA VAL A 130 -6.18 6.01 -6.11
C VAL A 130 -7.37 6.91 -5.81
N GLU A 131 -8.54 6.59 -6.35
CA GLU A 131 -9.79 7.27 -6.03
C GLU A 131 -10.75 6.28 -5.37
N GLY A 132 -11.35 6.66 -4.25
CA GLY A 132 -12.32 5.80 -3.56
C GLY A 132 -12.70 6.29 -2.18
N PRO A 133 -13.31 5.43 -1.35
CA PRO A 133 -13.62 5.75 0.03
C PRO A 133 -12.35 6.07 0.83
N LEU A 134 -12.40 7.14 1.63
CA LEU A 134 -11.25 7.66 2.37
C LEU A 134 -10.55 6.60 3.22
N ALA A 135 -11.31 5.83 4.01
CA ALA A 135 -10.71 4.83 4.89
C ALA A 135 -10.10 3.64 4.12
N VAL A 136 -10.74 3.20 3.03
CA VAL A 136 -10.20 2.12 2.17
C VAL A 136 -8.89 2.57 1.52
N SER A 137 -8.90 3.76 0.91
CA SER A 137 -7.71 4.34 0.26
C SER A 137 -6.56 4.55 1.24
N GLN A 138 -6.86 4.95 2.50
CA GLN A 138 -5.87 5.09 3.56
C GLN A 138 -5.22 3.76 3.94
N ILE A 139 -6.00 2.69 4.11
CA ILE A 139 -5.50 1.39 4.57
C ILE A 139 -4.55 0.75 3.57
N ILE A 140 -4.79 0.92 2.27
CA ILE A 140 -3.97 0.28 1.22
C ILE A 140 -2.67 1.02 0.92
N GLU A 141 -2.47 2.22 1.44
CA GLU A 141 -1.31 3.07 1.13
C GLU A 141 0.02 2.33 1.31
N THR A 142 0.28 1.80 2.50
CA THR A 142 1.58 1.18 2.81
C THR A 142 1.90 0.00 1.89
N GLY A 143 0.94 -0.88 1.64
CA GLY A 143 1.15 -2.03 0.77
C GLY A 143 1.43 -1.62 -0.67
N LEU A 144 0.66 -0.68 -1.21
CA LEU A 144 0.87 -0.14 -2.55
C LEU A 144 2.26 0.49 -2.68
N LEU A 145 2.64 1.36 -1.74
CA LEU A 145 3.94 2.04 -1.75
C LEU A 145 5.10 1.03 -1.64
N ASN A 146 4.99 0.06 -0.74
CA ASN A 146 6.04 -0.94 -0.52
C ASN A 146 6.28 -1.77 -1.78
N ILE A 147 5.21 -2.31 -2.39
CA ILE A 147 5.30 -3.14 -3.59
C ILE A 147 5.85 -2.33 -4.77
N ALA A 148 5.24 -1.19 -5.08
CA ALA A 148 5.58 -0.41 -6.26
C ALA A 148 6.99 0.21 -6.17
N ASN A 149 7.34 0.79 -5.02
CA ASN A 149 8.66 1.42 -4.84
C ASN A 149 9.80 0.39 -4.91
N TYR A 150 9.64 -0.77 -4.25
CA TYR A 150 10.66 -1.81 -4.28
C TYR A 150 10.89 -2.33 -5.70
N GLN A 151 9.84 -2.68 -6.43
CA GLN A 151 9.95 -3.21 -7.79
C GLN A 151 10.49 -2.16 -8.78
N THR A 152 10.06 -0.91 -8.65
CA THR A 152 10.60 0.22 -9.43
C THR A 152 12.09 0.41 -9.18
N LEU A 153 12.56 0.30 -7.91
CA LEU A 153 13.97 0.38 -7.58
C LEU A 153 14.78 -0.75 -8.23
N ILE A 154 14.29 -1.99 -8.17
CA ILE A 154 14.95 -3.15 -8.76
C ILE A 154 14.96 -3.06 -10.30
N ALA A 155 13.85 -2.71 -10.93
CA ALA A 155 13.76 -2.54 -12.38
C ALA A 155 14.71 -1.45 -12.88
N THR A 156 14.80 -0.34 -12.16
CA THR A 156 15.73 0.76 -12.47
C THR A 156 17.18 0.29 -12.39
N LYS A 157 17.55 -0.43 -11.34
CA LYS A 157 18.91 -0.98 -11.18
C LYS A 157 19.24 -1.99 -12.29
N ALA A 158 18.31 -2.88 -12.62
CA ALA A 158 18.48 -3.86 -13.69
C ALA A 158 18.66 -3.20 -15.06
N ALA A 159 17.88 -2.17 -15.36
CA ALA A 159 18.02 -1.40 -16.61
C ALA A 159 19.42 -0.76 -16.73
N ARG A 160 19.95 -0.17 -15.65
CA ARG A 160 21.29 0.43 -15.61
C ARG A 160 22.39 -0.60 -15.82
N ILE A 161 22.31 -1.76 -15.14
CA ILE A 161 23.26 -2.86 -15.33
C ILE A 161 23.27 -3.34 -16.78
N LYS A 162 22.09 -3.48 -17.38
CA LYS A 162 21.96 -3.87 -18.79
C LYS A 162 22.57 -2.83 -19.76
N GLN A 163 22.40 -1.54 -19.47
CA GLN A 163 23.00 -0.46 -20.28
C GLN A 163 24.53 -0.46 -20.16
N SER A 164 25.08 -0.62 -18.96
CA SER A 164 26.54 -0.65 -18.76
C SER A 164 27.24 -1.85 -19.43
N GLY A 165 26.53 -2.97 -19.62
CA GLY A 165 27.06 -4.16 -20.31
C GLY A 165 26.98 -4.13 -21.85
N ARG A 166 26.50 -3.02 -22.44
CA ARG A 166 26.37 -2.83 -23.90
C ARG A 166 27.48 -1.95 -24.50
N GLY A 167 28.44 -1.53 -23.67
CA GLY A 167 29.59 -0.71 -24.08
C GLY A 167 30.69 -1.49 -24.75
#